data_574bc5f714df80bb6a607149b228aedb
#
_entry.id   574bc5f714df80bb6a607149b228aedb
#
_cell.length_a   1.000
_cell.length_b   1.000
_cell.length_c   1.000
_cell.angle_alpha   90.00
_cell.angle_beta   90.00
_cell.angle_gamma   90.00
#
_symmetry.space_group_name_H-M   'P 1'
#
loop_
_entity.id
_entity.type
_entity.pdbx_description
1 polymer ?
#
loop_
_entity_poly.entity_id
_entity_poly.type
_entity_poly.pdbx_seq_one_letter_code
_entity_poly.pdbx_strand_id
1 'polypeptide(L)'
;MTTKRKSTKKTTAAKKRSPAKRTPTAAFAVATNEKKTTAERAKAFVEAPLATIKSDKNLQASLDVLRDRNQPIKVRLAALQSLQAASFSVIEFEPHREDYLATLRELVDDPDEELRQRVLGILAREKDGYAQQKLLEGLQDPAKALVPPEKALQLLSYDIHAEAYPVARDILNQPPNPEAKREALRLLAADASSAPVFEKFMRDKDEDREIRQISAAALQAVQPKKFQEQAREMLLDSKEYDDIQATALTALTQFGDEKAVTEDEKLMNRVNELGKGKSAKVKKPAKAFLSRYRSDEK
;
A
#
# COMPACT_ATOMS: atom_id res chain seq x y z
N MET A 1 -83.70 0.24 5.79
CA MET A 1 -82.36 0.85 5.72
C MET A 1 -81.32 -0.21 5.99
N THR A 2 -80.66 -0.73 4.96
CA THR A 2 -79.77 -1.92 5.01
C THR A 2 -78.33 -1.43 4.95
N THR A 3 -77.55 -1.55 6.05
CA THR A 3 -76.16 -1.20 6.13
C THR A 3 -75.26 -2.34 5.66
N LYS A 4 -74.55 -2.15 4.54
CA LYS A 4 -73.53 -3.06 4.00
C LYS A 4 -72.21 -2.95 4.80
N ARG A 5 -71.77 -4.03 5.45
CA ARG A 5 -70.45 -4.22 6.01
C ARG A 5 -69.43 -4.46 4.88
N LYS A 6 -68.40 -3.56 4.78
CA LYS A 6 -67.23 -3.78 3.91
C LYS A 6 -66.23 -4.70 4.64
N SER A 7 -65.95 -5.83 4.01
CA SER A 7 -64.89 -6.75 4.43
C SER A 7 -63.55 -6.23 3.93
N THR A 8 -62.61 -5.91 4.82
CA THR A 8 -61.22 -5.57 4.51
C THR A 8 -60.40 -6.84 4.47
N LYS A 9 -59.97 -7.23 3.26
CA LYS A 9 -58.98 -8.28 3.05
C LYS A 9 -57.62 -7.79 3.57
N LYS A 10 -57.07 -8.39 4.65
CA LYS A 10 -55.68 -8.27 5.08
C LYS A 10 -54.81 -9.04 4.10
N THR A 11 -54.02 -8.32 3.31
CA THR A 11 -52.93 -8.90 2.49
C THR A 11 -51.75 -9.15 3.43
N THR A 12 -51.50 -10.42 3.74
CA THR A 12 -50.30 -10.85 4.47
C THR A 12 -49.11 -10.78 3.52
N ALA A 13 -48.28 -9.77 3.67
CA ALA A 13 -46.96 -9.67 3.01
C ALA A 13 -46.05 -10.82 3.50
N ALA A 14 -45.76 -11.75 2.59
CA ALA A 14 -44.80 -12.82 2.86
C ALA A 14 -43.41 -12.22 3.11
N LYS A 15 -42.95 -12.29 4.34
CA LYS A 15 -41.59 -11.96 4.75
C LYS A 15 -40.63 -12.89 3.97
N LYS A 16 -39.89 -12.36 2.99
CA LYS A 16 -38.77 -13.06 2.34
C LYS A 16 -37.80 -13.47 3.44
N ARG A 17 -37.76 -14.75 3.79
CA ARG A 17 -36.75 -15.33 4.68
C ARG A 17 -35.40 -15.15 4.02
N SER A 18 -34.47 -14.44 4.67
CA SER A 18 -33.05 -14.42 4.28
C SER A 18 -32.56 -15.86 4.20
N PRO A 19 -31.81 -16.24 3.17
CA PRO A 19 -31.29 -17.60 3.06
C PRO A 19 -30.45 -17.92 4.29
N ALA A 20 -30.72 -19.07 4.92
CA ALA A 20 -29.97 -19.54 6.07
C ALA A 20 -28.49 -19.64 5.69
N LYS A 21 -27.59 -19.08 6.53
CA LYS A 21 -26.13 -19.21 6.33
C LYS A 21 -25.78 -20.71 6.31
N ARG A 22 -25.08 -21.16 5.27
CA ARG A 22 -24.55 -22.52 5.17
C ARG A 22 -23.56 -22.80 6.30
N THR A 23 -23.49 -24.04 6.76
CA THR A 23 -22.37 -24.44 7.63
C THR A 23 -21.05 -24.36 6.86
N PRO A 24 -19.90 -24.09 7.49
CA PRO A 24 -18.61 -24.01 6.80
C PRO A 24 -18.29 -25.24 5.94
N THR A 25 -18.60 -26.46 6.43
CA THR A 25 -18.40 -27.71 5.70
C THR A 25 -19.32 -27.80 4.45
N ALA A 26 -20.56 -27.39 4.57
CA ALA A 26 -21.49 -27.39 3.44
C ALA A 26 -21.11 -26.32 2.38
N ALA A 27 -20.58 -25.16 2.83
CA ALA A 27 -20.05 -24.14 1.92
C ALA A 27 -18.84 -24.68 1.15
N PHE A 28 -17.89 -25.31 1.81
CA PHE A 28 -16.71 -25.87 1.17
C PHE A 28 -17.05 -26.96 0.12
N ALA A 29 -18.02 -27.83 0.42
CA ALA A 29 -18.50 -28.83 -0.52
C ALA A 29 -19.13 -28.21 -1.80
N VAL A 30 -19.72 -27.01 -1.70
CA VAL A 30 -20.20 -26.26 -2.87
C VAL A 30 -19.05 -25.61 -3.62
N ALA A 31 -18.07 -25.04 -2.91
CA ALA A 31 -16.93 -24.35 -3.50
C ALA A 31 -16.10 -25.24 -4.44
N THR A 32 -15.92 -26.52 -4.05
CA THR A 32 -15.12 -27.50 -4.81
C THR A 32 -15.95 -28.34 -5.79
N ASN A 33 -17.27 -28.19 -5.85
CA ASN A 33 -18.14 -28.96 -6.72
C ASN A 33 -18.26 -28.33 -8.11
N GLU A 34 -17.64 -28.94 -9.12
CA GLU A 34 -17.66 -28.48 -10.52
C GLU A 34 -19.06 -28.47 -11.18
N LYS A 35 -20.02 -29.23 -10.63
CA LYS A 35 -21.42 -29.20 -11.11
C LYS A 35 -22.16 -27.93 -10.67
N LYS A 36 -21.58 -27.12 -9.80
CA LYS A 36 -22.15 -25.85 -9.37
C LYS A 36 -21.70 -24.71 -10.27
N THR A 37 -22.53 -23.66 -10.34
CA THR A 37 -22.18 -22.48 -11.13
C THR A 37 -20.94 -21.75 -10.58
N THR A 38 -20.21 -21.03 -11.46
CA THR A 38 -19.07 -20.20 -11.08
C THR A 38 -19.41 -19.25 -9.92
N ALA A 39 -20.60 -18.63 -9.95
CA ALA A 39 -21.03 -17.69 -8.92
C ALA A 39 -21.29 -18.38 -7.56
N GLU A 40 -21.91 -19.56 -7.56
CA GLU A 40 -22.13 -20.33 -6.33
C GLU A 40 -20.83 -20.80 -5.71
N ARG A 41 -19.89 -21.28 -6.53
CA ARG A 41 -18.58 -21.76 -6.08
C ARG A 41 -17.73 -20.62 -5.51
N ALA A 42 -17.60 -19.51 -6.23
CA ALA A 42 -16.85 -18.35 -5.77
C ALA A 42 -17.41 -17.79 -4.45
N LYS A 43 -18.73 -17.63 -4.35
CA LYS A 43 -19.40 -17.20 -3.13
C LYS A 43 -19.12 -18.16 -1.96
N ALA A 44 -19.16 -19.46 -2.20
CA ALA A 44 -18.96 -20.47 -1.18
C ALA A 44 -17.53 -20.49 -0.61
N PHE A 45 -16.50 -20.20 -1.42
CA PHE A 45 -15.13 -19.99 -0.93
C PHE A 45 -15.07 -18.81 0.03
N VAL A 46 -15.63 -17.67 -0.34
CA VAL A 46 -15.55 -16.43 0.46
C VAL A 46 -16.37 -16.54 1.76
N GLU A 47 -17.48 -17.31 1.78
CA GLU A 47 -18.33 -17.44 2.96
C GLU A 47 -17.70 -18.29 4.09
N ALA A 48 -16.71 -19.12 3.79
CA ALA A 48 -16.15 -20.07 4.78
C ALA A 48 -14.62 -20.24 4.64
N PRO A 49 -13.82 -19.19 4.81
CA PRO A 49 -12.37 -19.27 4.59
C PRO A 49 -11.68 -20.31 5.46
N LEU A 50 -12.01 -20.44 6.75
CA LEU A 50 -11.42 -21.45 7.63
C LEU A 50 -11.76 -22.89 7.25
N ALA A 51 -12.81 -23.11 6.42
CA ALA A 51 -13.12 -24.44 5.91
C ALA A 51 -12.05 -24.94 4.92
N THR A 52 -11.30 -24.04 4.27
CA THR A 52 -10.21 -24.39 3.34
C THR A 52 -9.04 -25.06 4.03
N ILE A 53 -8.82 -24.76 5.30
CA ILE A 53 -7.69 -25.27 6.11
C ILE A 53 -8.14 -26.24 7.23
N LYS A 54 -9.43 -26.61 7.26
CA LYS A 54 -9.97 -27.49 8.31
C LYS A 54 -9.32 -28.88 8.32
N SER A 55 -8.74 -29.32 7.20
CA SER A 55 -7.98 -30.55 7.04
C SER A 55 -7.03 -30.41 5.84
N ASP A 56 -5.97 -31.20 5.81
CA ASP A 56 -5.02 -31.27 4.69
C ASP A 56 -5.75 -31.53 3.36
N LYS A 57 -6.77 -32.40 3.38
CA LYS A 57 -7.61 -32.68 2.21
C LYS A 57 -8.32 -31.40 1.70
N ASN A 58 -8.84 -30.58 2.59
CA ASN A 58 -9.52 -29.34 2.20
C ASN A 58 -8.52 -28.31 1.67
N LEU A 59 -7.35 -28.23 2.30
CA LEU A 59 -6.27 -27.38 1.82
C LEU A 59 -5.88 -27.80 0.39
N GLN A 60 -5.51 -29.05 0.17
CA GLN A 60 -5.12 -29.53 -1.17
C GLN A 60 -6.20 -29.27 -2.21
N ALA A 61 -7.47 -29.58 -1.92
CA ALA A 61 -8.57 -29.28 -2.84
C ALA A 61 -8.69 -27.77 -3.15
N SER A 62 -8.40 -26.89 -2.22
CA SER A 62 -8.39 -25.43 -2.46
C SER A 62 -7.19 -24.99 -3.29
N LEU A 63 -6.00 -25.54 -3.02
CA LEU A 63 -4.78 -25.31 -3.79
C LEU A 63 -4.92 -25.85 -5.23
N ASP A 64 -5.52 -27.04 -5.40
CA ASP A 64 -5.76 -27.63 -6.71
C ASP A 64 -6.70 -26.73 -7.55
N VAL A 65 -7.79 -26.24 -6.96
CA VAL A 65 -8.68 -25.28 -7.62
C VAL A 65 -7.93 -24.01 -8.01
N LEU A 66 -7.02 -23.55 -7.19
CA LEU A 66 -6.21 -22.34 -7.45
C LEU A 66 -5.21 -22.57 -8.59
N ARG A 67 -4.54 -23.73 -8.63
CA ARG A 67 -3.56 -24.13 -9.67
C ARG A 67 -4.21 -24.41 -11.02
N ASP A 68 -5.38 -25.00 -11.04
CA ASP A 68 -6.01 -25.48 -12.27
C ASP A 68 -6.45 -24.32 -13.17
N ARG A 69 -5.70 -24.11 -14.26
CA ARG A 69 -5.97 -23.07 -15.26
C ARG A 69 -7.28 -23.27 -16.04
N ASN A 70 -7.88 -24.47 -15.99
CA ASN A 70 -9.18 -24.73 -16.60
C ASN A 70 -10.35 -24.26 -15.72
N GLN A 71 -10.11 -23.99 -14.43
CA GLN A 71 -11.13 -23.43 -13.57
C GLN A 71 -11.46 -21.98 -13.95
N PRO A 72 -12.74 -21.57 -13.86
CA PRO A 72 -13.08 -20.17 -14.08
C PRO A 72 -12.28 -19.23 -13.19
N ILE A 73 -11.71 -18.19 -13.75
CA ILE A 73 -10.83 -17.25 -13.01
C ILE A 73 -11.49 -16.70 -11.74
N LYS A 74 -12.80 -16.42 -11.77
CA LYS A 74 -13.54 -15.97 -10.58
C LYS A 74 -13.52 -16.99 -9.44
N VAL A 75 -13.45 -18.28 -9.74
CA VAL A 75 -13.37 -19.35 -8.74
C VAL A 75 -11.94 -19.43 -8.18
N ARG A 76 -10.92 -19.32 -9.05
CA ARG A 76 -9.51 -19.29 -8.64
C ARG A 76 -9.21 -18.08 -7.74
N LEU A 77 -9.69 -16.90 -8.12
CA LEU A 77 -9.55 -15.68 -7.30
C LEU A 77 -10.26 -15.81 -5.94
N ALA A 78 -11.44 -16.44 -5.92
CA ALA A 78 -12.15 -16.68 -4.66
C ALA A 78 -11.44 -17.71 -3.76
N ALA A 79 -10.83 -18.75 -4.34
CA ALA A 79 -10.00 -19.71 -3.61
C ALA A 79 -8.77 -19.00 -3.01
N LEU A 80 -8.06 -18.18 -3.79
CA LEU A 80 -6.94 -17.36 -3.32
C LEU A 80 -7.36 -16.45 -2.17
N GLN A 81 -8.47 -15.72 -2.32
CA GLN A 81 -9.00 -14.84 -1.28
C GLN A 81 -9.35 -15.61 0.00
N SER A 82 -9.92 -16.80 -0.14
CA SER A 82 -10.29 -17.65 0.98
C SER A 82 -9.06 -18.16 1.74
N LEU A 83 -8.04 -18.62 1.02
CA LEU A 83 -6.77 -19.06 1.60
C LEU A 83 -6.03 -17.89 2.28
N GLN A 84 -6.01 -16.72 1.65
CA GLN A 84 -5.44 -15.51 2.24
C GLN A 84 -6.20 -15.08 3.51
N ALA A 85 -7.53 -15.15 3.52
CA ALA A 85 -8.30 -14.85 4.73
C ALA A 85 -8.04 -15.88 5.84
N ALA A 86 -7.86 -17.16 5.48
CA ALA A 86 -7.51 -18.21 6.45
C ALA A 86 -6.10 -18.02 7.03
N SER A 87 -5.15 -17.46 6.27
CA SER A 87 -3.76 -17.22 6.72
C SER A 87 -3.65 -16.23 7.88
N PHE A 88 -4.68 -15.41 8.15
CA PHE A 88 -4.73 -14.56 9.33
C PHE A 88 -5.00 -15.33 10.63
N SER A 89 -5.46 -16.59 10.54
CA SER A 89 -5.55 -17.51 11.69
C SER A 89 -4.19 -18.21 11.89
N VAL A 90 -3.24 -17.48 12.44
CA VAL A 90 -1.81 -17.85 12.45
C VAL A 90 -1.56 -19.28 12.97
N ILE A 91 -2.20 -19.66 14.09
CA ILE A 91 -1.97 -20.97 14.72
C ILE A 91 -2.49 -22.11 13.84
N GLU A 92 -3.70 -21.97 13.31
CA GLU A 92 -4.33 -22.98 12.48
C GLU A 92 -3.71 -23.06 11.07
N PHE A 93 -3.14 -21.95 10.58
CA PHE A 93 -2.57 -21.87 9.24
C PHE A 93 -1.10 -22.27 9.17
N GLU A 94 -0.35 -22.16 10.25
CA GLU A 94 1.10 -22.39 10.24
C GLU A 94 1.50 -23.76 9.65
N PRO A 95 0.81 -24.88 9.95
CA PRO A 95 1.14 -26.17 9.34
C PRO A 95 0.98 -26.22 7.81
N HIS A 96 0.24 -25.26 7.23
CA HIS A 96 -0.13 -25.20 5.83
C HIS A 96 0.59 -24.10 5.04
N ARG A 97 1.38 -23.28 5.75
CA ARG A 97 2.01 -22.08 5.18
C ARG A 97 2.93 -22.42 4.01
N GLU A 98 3.79 -23.43 4.16
CA GLU A 98 4.77 -23.75 3.11
C GLU A 98 4.08 -24.27 1.84
N ASP A 99 3.08 -25.15 1.93
CA ASP A 99 2.33 -25.64 0.77
C ASP A 99 1.60 -24.50 0.06
N TYR A 100 1.06 -23.54 0.83
CA TYR A 100 0.42 -22.36 0.30
C TYR A 100 1.43 -21.46 -0.44
N LEU A 101 2.57 -21.13 0.17
CA LEU A 101 3.60 -20.30 -0.46
C LEU A 101 4.21 -20.98 -1.69
N ALA A 102 4.46 -22.29 -1.63
CA ALA A 102 4.92 -23.06 -2.77
C ALA A 102 3.94 -22.97 -3.96
N THR A 103 2.62 -23.09 -3.67
CA THR A 103 1.58 -22.91 -4.69
C THR A 103 1.59 -21.49 -5.28
N LEU A 104 1.76 -20.47 -4.45
CA LEU A 104 1.82 -19.09 -4.94
C LEU A 104 3.04 -18.87 -5.84
N ARG A 105 4.20 -19.45 -5.51
CA ARG A 105 5.41 -19.37 -6.37
C ARG A 105 5.18 -19.97 -7.75
N GLU A 106 4.38 -21.04 -7.88
CA GLU A 106 4.00 -21.65 -9.16
C GLU A 106 3.10 -20.73 -10.01
N LEU A 107 2.45 -19.74 -9.40
CA LEU A 107 1.45 -18.87 -10.03
C LEU A 107 1.96 -17.44 -10.30
N VAL A 108 3.23 -17.14 -10.07
CA VAL A 108 3.81 -15.80 -10.29
C VAL A 108 3.79 -15.38 -11.77
N ASP A 109 3.72 -16.33 -12.68
CA ASP A 109 3.63 -16.15 -14.13
C ASP A 109 2.26 -16.50 -14.72
N ASP A 110 1.23 -16.59 -13.87
CA ASP A 110 -0.12 -16.93 -14.34
C ASP A 110 -0.57 -15.96 -15.45
N PRO A 111 -1.20 -16.45 -16.53
CA PRO A 111 -1.64 -15.61 -17.64
C PRO A 111 -2.69 -14.58 -17.24
N ASP A 112 -3.50 -14.84 -16.20
CA ASP A 112 -4.45 -13.86 -15.69
C ASP A 112 -3.72 -12.79 -14.87
N GLU A 113 -3.81 -11.56 -15.33
CA GLU A 113 -3.09 -10.42 -14.73
C GLU A 113 -3.54 -10.15 -13.30
N GLU A 114 -4.84 -10.21 -13.01
CA GLU A 114 -5.37 -9.95 -11.67
C GLU A 114 -4.87 -11.00 -10.67
N LEU A 115 -4.90 -12.28 -11.06
CA LEU A 115 -4.42 -13.37 -10.23
C LEU A 115 -2.91 -13.22 -9.98
N ARG A 116 -2.13 -13.00 -11.05
CA ARG A 116 -0.68 -12.79 -10.97
C ARG A 116 -0.30 -11.64 -10.04
N GLN A 117 -0.95 -10.48 -10.18
CA GLN A 117 -0.70 -9.31 -9.31
C GLN A 117 -1.06 -9.59 -7.85
N ARG A 118 -2.16 -10.30 -7.58
CA ARG A 118 -2.56 -10.67 -6.21
C ARG A 118 -1.58 -11.65 -5.58
N VAL A 119 -1.15 -12.66 -6.33
CA VAL A 119 -0.15 -13.65 -5.90
C VAL A 119 1.17 -12.95 -5.53
N LEU A 120 1.71 -12.14 -6.44
CA LEU A 120 2.93 -11.37 -6.18
C LEU A 120 2.76 -10.42 -4.98
N GLY A 121 1.59 -9.81 -4.83
CA GLY A 121 1.29 -8.96 -3.67
C GLY A 121 1.24 -9.71 -2.34
N ILE A 122 0.84 -10.97 -2.31
CA ILE A 122 0.89 -11.82 -1.12
C ILE A 122 2.34 -12.19 -0.82
N LEU A 123 3.07 -12.74 -1.81
CA LEU A 123 4.45 -13.15 -1.67
C LEU A 123 5.38 -12.00 -1.24
N ALA A 124 5.15 -10.79 -1.76
CA ALA A 124 5.90 -9.60 -1.36
C ALA A 124 5.71 -9.27 0.14
N ARG A 125 4.47 -9.36 0.66
CA ARG A 125 4.20 -9.15 2.09
C ARG A 125 4.77 -10.27 2.98
N GLU A 126 4.85 -11.48 2.46
CA GLU A 126 5.51 -12.62 3.12
C GLU A 126 7.05 -12.57 2.99
N LYS A 127 7.58 -11.53 2.33
CA LYS A 127 9.02 -11.33 2.09
C LYS A 127 9.67 -12.50 1.35
N ASP A 128 8.93 -13.05 0.39
CA ASP A 128 9.34 -14.23 -0.36
C ASP A 128 10.49 -13.92 -1.33
N GLY A 129 11.66 -14.51 -1.10
CA GLY A 129 12.87 -14.24 -1.89
C GLY A 129 12.76 -14.62 -3.36
N TYR A 130 11.98 -15.67 -3.70
CA TYR A 130 11.77 -16.05 -5.10
C TYR A 130 10.97 -14.98 -5.85
N ALA A 131 9.87 -14.49 -5.26
CA ALA A 131 9.07 -13.44 -5.87
C ALA A 131 9.85 -12.13 -5.99
N GLN A 132 10.66 -11.79 -5.00
CA GLN A 132 11.53 -10.62 -5.01
C GLN A 132 12.54 -10.68 -6.14
N GLN A 133 13.22 -11.83 -6.32
CA GLN A 133 14.15 -12.03 -7.43
C GLN A 133 13.45 -11.90 -8.78
N LYS A 134 12.25 -12.46 -8.94
CA LYS A 134 11.48 -12.34 -10.18
C LYS A 134 11.07 -10.91 -10.51
N LEU A 135 10.68 -10.13 -9.50
CA LEU A 135 10.38 -8.71 -9.68
C LEU A 135 11.63 -7.91 -10.09
N LEU A 136 12.77 -8.20 -9.48
CA LEU A 136 14.05 -7.56 -9.81
C LEU A 136 14.51 -7.91 -11.24
N GLU A 137 14.43 -9.19 -11.63
CA GLU A 137 14.71 -9.65 -13.00
C GLU A 137 13.85 -8.90 -14.03
N GLY A 138 12.56 -8.68 -13.74
CA GLY A 138 11.65 -7.94 -14.61
C GLY A 138 11.93 -6.44 -14.70
N LEU A 139 12.49 -5.83 -13.66
CA LEU A 139 12.96 -4.44 -13.70
C LEU A 139 14.24 -4.27 -14.50
N GLN A 140 15.13 -5.27 -14.47
CA GLN A 140 16.40 -5.28 -15.23
C GLN A 140 16.19 -5.65 -16.70
N ASP A 141 15.25 -6.53 -16.98
CA ASP A 141 14.92 -7.01 -18.33
C ASP A 141 13.40 -6.96 -18.55
N PRO A 142 12.90 -5.94 -19.27
CA PRO A 142 11.46 -5.79 -19.53
C PRO A 142 10.80 -7.01 -20.21
N ALA A 143 11.58 -7.86 -20.92
CA ALA A 143 11.04 -9.09 -21.52
C ALA A 143 10.68 -10.16 -20.48
N LYS A 144 11.20 -10.04 -19.26
CA LYS A 144 10.91 -10.92 -18.12
C LYS A 144 9.91 -10.30 -17.12
N ALA A 145 9.42 -9.10 -17.42
CA ALA A 145 8.55 -8.39 -16.50
C ALA A 145 7.21 -9.11 -16.28
N LEU A 146 6.93 -9.50 -15.05
CA LEU A 146 5.68 -10.13 -14.64
C LEU A 146 4.56 -9.12 -14.38
N VAL A 147 4.93 -7.90 -14.04
CA VAL A 147 4.05 -6.76 -13.75
C VAL A 147 4.69 -5.47 -14.27
N PRO A 148 3.92 -4.38 -14.45
CA PRO A 148 4.48 -3.08 -14.80
C PRO A 148 5.56 -2.60 -13.82
N PRO A 149 6.55 -1.80 -14.25
CA PRO A 149 7.71 -1.42 -13.43
C PRO A 149 7.33 -0.68 -12.15
N GLU A 150 6.35 0.20 -12.16
CA GLU A 150 5.83 0.88 -10.97
C GLU A 150 5.25 -0.12 -9.96
N LYS A 151 4.60 -1.18 -10.45
CA LYS A 151 4.07 -2.23 -9.59
C LYS A 151 5.17 -3.09 -8.99
N ALA A 152 6.19 -3.43 -9.76
CA ALA A 152 7.35 -4.17 -9.27
C ALA A 152 8.10 -3.40 -8.17
N LEU A 153 8.36 -2.10 -8.39
CA LEU A 153 8.98 -1.21 -7.39
C LEU A 153 8.14 -1.12 -6.11
N GLN A 154 6.81 -0.94 -6.25
CA GLN A 154 5.89 -0.92 -5.12
C GLN A 154 5.96 -2.22 -4.31
N LEU A 155 5.96 -3.38 -4.97
CA LEU A 155 6.02 -4.67 -4.30
C LEU A 155 7.36 -4.91 -3.60
N LEU A 156 8.48 -4.49 -4.21
CA LEU A 156 9.80 -4.55 -3.60
C LEU A 156 9.94 -3.63 -2.38
N SER A 157 9.14 -2.57 -2.28
CA SER A 157 9.17 -1.65 -1.13
C SER A 157 8.54 -2.21 0.15
N TYR A 158 7.89 -3.39 0.10
CA TYR A 158 7.37 -4.04 1.32
C TYR A 158 8.47 -4.60 2.24
N ASP A 159 9.69 -4.73 1.76
CA ASP A 159 10.85 -5.07 2.56
C ASP A 159 12.08 -4.25 2.14
N ILE A 160 13.14 -4.29 2.95
CA ILE A 160 14.40 -3.60 2.64
C ILE A 160 15.20 -4.48 1.69
N HIS A 161 15.27 -4.08 0.42
CA HIS A 161 16.03 -4.78 -0.63
C HIS A 161 17.17 -3.93 -1.15
N ALA A 162 18.35 -4.05 -0.56
CA ALA A 162 19.56 -3.35 -1.02
C ALA A 162 19.88 -3.68 -2.49
N GLU A 163 19.57 -4.88 -2.95
CA GLU A 163 19.78 -5.33 -4.34
C GLU A 163 18.90 -4.58 -5.35
N ALA A 164 17.75 -4.02 -4.93
CA ALA A 164 16.87 -3.24 -5.78
C ALA A 164 17.29 -1.76 -5.90
N TYR A 165 18.14 -1.24 -5.01
CA TYR A 165 18.53 0.17 -5.03
C TYR A 165 19.28 0.60 -6.30
N PRO A 166 20.25 -0.17 -6.85
CA PRO A 166 20.88 0.20 -8.10
C PRO A 166 19.88 0.36 -9.24
N VAL A 167 19.01 -0.61 -9.47
CA VAL A 167 18.02 -0.55 -10.57
C VAL A 167 17.01 0.57 -10.34
N ALA A 168 16.61 0.85 -9.10
CA ALA A 168 15.75 1.97 -8.79
C ALA A 168 16.42 3.34 -9.11
N ARG A 169 17.71 3.48 -8.85
CA ARG A 169 18.48 4.67 -9.28
C ARG A 169 18.57 4.79 -10.79
N ASP A 170 18.77 3.69 -11.51
CA ASP A 170 18.79 3.70 -12.97
C ASP A 170 17.43 4.12 -13.55
N ILE A 171 16.33 3.63 -12.98
CA ILE A 171 14.97 4.05 -13.35
C ILE A 171 14.76 5.55 -13.12
N LEU A 172 15.33 6.16 -12.08
CA LEU A 172 15.23 7.60 -11.85
C LEU A 172 15.96 8.41 -12.94
N ASN A 173 17.01 7.88 -13.55
CA ASN A 173 17.72 8.54 -14.63
C ASN A 173 16.92 8.51 -15.95
N GLN A 174 16.19 7.41 -16.20
CA GLN A 174 15.36 7.23 -17.39
C GLN A 174 14.05 6.51 -17.02
N PRO A 175 13.12 7.22 -16.37
CA PRO A 175 11.88 6.61 -15.91
C PRO A 175 10.99 6.20 -17.09
N PRO A 176 10.50 4.95 -17.12
CA PRO A 176 9.59 4.50 -18.17
C PRO A 176 8.24 5.21 -18.14
N ASN A 177 7.83 5.68 -16.97
CA ASN A 177 6.64 6.48 -16.76
C ASN A 177 6.75 7.28 -15.43
N PRO A 178 5.89 8.29 -15.20
CA PRO A 178 5.91 9.09 -13.98
C PRO A 178 5.65 8.28 -12.70
N GLU A 179 4.81 7.25 -12.77
CA GLU A 179 4.50 6.36 -11.65
C GLU A 179 5.74 5.58 -11.21
N ALA A 180 6.49 5.01 -12.15
CA ALA A 180 7.74 4.31 -11.86
C ALA A 180 8.78 5.23 -11.20
N LYS A 181 8.86 6.51 -11.62
CA LYS A 181 9.72 7.50 -10.97
C LYS A 181 9.36 7.69 -9.50
N ARG A 182 8.05 7.83 -9.20
CA ARG A 182 7.56 7.98 -7.82
C ARG A 182 7.87 6.76 -6.97
N GLU A 183 7.58 5.57 -7.48
CA GLU A 183 7.80 4.33 -6.73
C GLU A 183 9.30 4.04 -6.54
N ALA A 184 10.16 4.38 -7.51
CA ALA A 184 11.61 4.28 -7.35
C ALA A 184 12.12 5.18 -6.21
N LEU A 185 11.64 6.43 -6.12
CA LEU A 185 11.98 7.31 -4.99
C LEU A 185 11.48 6.78 -3.65
N ARG A 186 10.27 6.21 -3.61
CA ARG A 186 9.72 5.60 -2.39
C ARG A 186 10.54 4.40 -1.94
N LEU A 187 10.93 3.53 -2.87
CA LEU A 187 11.79 2.38 -2.59
C LEU A 187 13.16 2.83 -2.03
N LEU A 188 13.75 3.84 -2.63
CA LEU A 188 15.04 4.38 -2.21
C LEU A 188 14.97 5.14 -0.87
N ALA A 189 13.78 5.48 -0.36
CA ALA A 189 13.65 6.18 0.93
C ALA A 189 14.17 5.36 2.13
N ALA A 190 14.47 4.08 1.96
CA ALA A 190 15.17 3.25 2.93
C ALA A 190 16.70 3.21 2.73
N ASP A 191 17.24 3.80 1.66
CA ASP A 191 18.65 3.80 1.29
C ASP A 191 19.34 5.14 1.64
N ALA A 192 20.11 5.16 2.71
CA ALA A 192 20.85 6.36 3.11
C ALA A 192 21.87 6.84 2.05
N SER A 193 22.36 5.94 1.19
CA SER A 193 23.31 6.29 0.11
C SER A 193 22.64 7.08 -1.01
N SER A 194 21.31 7.05 -1.10
CA SER A 194 20.51 7.80 -2.08
C SER A 194 20.20 9.25 -1.67
N ALA A 195 20.69 9.72 -0.51
CA ALA A 195 20.47 11.10 -0.07
C ALA A 195 20.85 12.19 -1.11
N PRO A 196 21.94 12.08 -1.90
CA PRO A 196 22.24 13.05 -2.96
C PRO A 196 21.16 13.12 -4.05
N VAL A 197 20.50 12.00 -4.34
CA VAL A 197 19.40 11.92 -5.31
C VAL A 197 18.18 12.68 -4.80
N PHE A 198 17.82 12.49 -3.52
CA PHE A 198 16.71 13.21 -2.90
C PHE A 198 16.97 14.71 -2.82
N GLU A 199 18.20 15.11 -2.45
CA GLU A 199 18.58 16.53 -2.45
C GLU A 199 18.43 17.17 -3.82
N LYS A 200 18.91 16.50 -4.88
CA LYS A 200 18.78 16.96 -6.25
C LYS A 200 17.32 17.20 -6.64
N PHE A 201 16.46 16.19 -6.51
CA PHE A 201 15.05 16.30 -6.89
C PHE A 201 14.26 17.28 -6.02
N MET A 202 14.53 17.34 -4.73
CA MET A 202 13.88 18.28 -3.83
C MET A 202 14.15 19.75 -4.22
N ARG A 203 15.38 20.05 -4.64
CA ARG A 203 15.82 21.41 -5.01
C ARG A 203 15.44 21.83 -6.43
N ASP A 204 15.17 20.88 -7.31
CA ASP A 204 14.82 21.15 -8.69
C ASP A 204 13.40 21.74 -8.76
N LYS A 205 13.31 23.04 -9.06
CA LYS A 205 12.03 23.77 -9.13
C LYS A 205 11.22 23.45 -10.40
N ASP A 206 11.87 22.88 -11.41
CA ASP A 206 11.21 22.44 -12.63
C ASP A 206 10.64 21.03 -12.50
N GLU A 207 10.99 20.32 -11.41
CA GLU A 207 10.52 19.00 -11.13
C GLU A 207 9.07 19.01 -10.61
N ASP A 208 8.36 17.90 -10.85
CA ASP A 208 6.98 17.71 -10.36
C ASP A 208 6.91 17.88 -8.84
N ARG A 209 5.86 18.57 -8.39
CA ARG A 209 5.66 18.88 -6.96
C ARG A 209 5.62 17.65 -6.07
N GLU A 210 4.99 16.56 -6.53
CA GLU A 210 4.90 15.30 -5.77
C GLU A 210 6.29 14.66 -5.65
N ILE A 211 7.10 14.69 -6.71
CA ILE A 211 8.48 14.19 -6.72
C ILE A 211 9.32 14.97 -5.70
N ARG A 212 9.21 16.29 -5.69
CA ARG A 212 9.90 17.16 -4.73
C ARG A 212 9.49 16.85 -3.29
N GLN A 213 8.20 16.64 -3.04
CA GLN A 213 7.67 16.31 -1.71
C GLN A 213 8.15 14.93 -1.23
N ILE A 214 8.10 13.91 -2.10
CA ILE A 214 8.62 12.57 -1.77
C ILE A 214 10.11 12.66 -1.43
N SER A 215 10.88 13.39 -2.24
CA SER A 215 12.33 13.57 -2.03
C SER A 215 12.66 14.29 -0.73
N ALA A 216 11.89 15.33 -0.37
CA ALA A 216 12.02 16.04 0.90
C ALA A 216 11.76 15.10 2.09
N ALA A 217 10.69 14.33 2.05
CA ALA A 217 10.35 13.36 3.09
C ALA A 217 11.41 12.24 3.20
N ALA A 218 11.90 11.73 2.06
CA ALA A 218 12.95 10.72 2.03
C ALA A 218 14.28 11.24 2.59
N LEU A 219 14.70 12.44 2.20
CA LEU A 219 15.92 13.07 2.73
C LEU A 219 15.84 13.30 4.24
N GLN A 220 14.67 13.72 4.73
CA GLN A 220 14.42 13.87 6.17
C GLN A 220 14.56 12.54 6.91
N ALA A 221 14.08 11.44 6.32
CA ALA A 221 14.15 10.12 6.95
C ALA A 221 15.57 9.56 6.99
N VAL A 222 16.36 9.69 5.91
CA VAL A 222 17.67 9.05 5.79
C VAL A 222 18.82 9.92 6.29
N GLN A 223 18.72 11.25 6.15
CA GLN A 223 19.74 12.23 6.62
C GLN A 223 19.09 13.49 7.22
N PRO A 224 18.48 13.40 8.41
CA PRO A 224 17.74 14.50 9.01
C PRO A 224 18.58 15.77 9.22
N LYS A 225 19.88 15.66 9.55
CA LYS A 225 20.76 16.82 9.69
C LYS A 225 20.93 17.58 8.36
N LYS A 226 21.19 16.86 7.29
CA LYS A 226 21.34 17.45 5.95
C LYS A 226 20.03 18.09 5.47
N PHE A 227 18.90 17.50 5.78
CA PHE A 227 17.60 18.09 5.48
C PHE A 227 17.39 19.41 6.26
N GLN A 228 17.83 19.50 7.52
CA GLN A 228 17.71 20.72 8.32
C GLN A 228 18.50 21.90 7.73
N GLU A 229 19.71 21.64 7.20
CA GLU A 229 20.51 22.66 6.51
C GLU A 229 19.73 23.25 5.31
N GLN A 230 18.96 22.42 4.60
CA GLN A 230 18.14 22.82 3.47
C GLN A 230 16.79 23.44 3.88
N ALA A 231 16.24 23.01 5.02
CA ALA A 231 14.90 23.40 5.49
C ALA A 231 14.78 24.92 5.70
N ARG A 232 15.85 25.56 6.17
CA ARG A 232 15.90 27.01 6.31
C ARG A 232 15.72 27.73 4.99
N GLU A 233 16.44 27.31 3.95
CA GLU A 233 16.36 27.92 2.61
C GLU A 233 14.96 27.78 2.02
N MET A 234 14.35 26.59 2.20
CA MET A 234 12.97 26.33 1.73
C MET A 234 11.95 27.24 2.41
N LEU A 235 12.11 27.49 3.70
CA LEU A 235 11.18 28.36 4.44
C LEU A 235 11.34 29.83 4.05
N LEU A 236 12.53 30.26 3.75
CA LEU A 236 12.80 31.64 3.32
C LEU A 236 12.35 31.90 1.87
N ASP A 237 12.19 30.85 1.06
CA ASP A 237 11.66 30.98 -0.29
C ASP A 237 10.15 31.20 -0.28
N SER A 238 9.72 32.40 -0.65
CA SER A 238 8.29 32.77 -0.72
C SER A 238 7.51 32.06 -1.83
N LYS A 239 8.22 31.45 -2.80
CA LYS A 239 7.63 30.72 -3.92
C LYS A 239 7.59 29.20 -3.70
N GLU A 240 8.09 28.74 -2.55
CA GLU A 240 8.08 27.31 -2.25
C GLU A 240 6.67 26.81 -1.94
N TYR A 241 6.40 25.55 -2.29
CA TYR A 241 5.11 24.92 -2.06
C TYR A 241 4.81 24.72 -0.56
N ASP A 242 3.56 24.90 -0.20
CA ASP A 242 3.08 24.82 1.19
C ASP A 242 3.39 23.49 1.88
N ASP A 243 3.33 22.37 1.16
CA ASP A 243 3.63 21.05 1.72
C ASP A 243 5.13 20.86 1.96
N ILE A 244 5.99 21.39 1.11
CA ILE A 244 7.45 21.39 1.31
C ILE A 244 7.79 22.28 2.51
N GLN A 245 7.21 23.49 2.59
CA GLN A 245 7.37 24.36 3.75
C GLN A 245 6.88 23.70 5.05
N ALA A 246 5.75 22.99 5.01
CA ALA A 246 5.22 22.26 6.16
C ALA A 246 6.16 21.12 6.62
N THR A 247 6.78 20.40 5.68
CA THR A 247 7.79 19.37 5.97
C THR A 247 9.03 20.00 6.61
N ALA A 248 9.54 21.10 6.05
CA ALA A 248 10.68 21.84 6.58
C ALA A 248 10.41 22.37 8.01
N LEU A 249 9.23 22.95 8.25
CA LEU A 249 8.80 23.39 9.60
C LEU A 249 8.76 22.22 10.60
N THR A 250 8.20 21.09 10.19
CA THR A 250 8.10 19.91 11.05
C THR A 250 9.51 19.41 11.43
N ALA A 251 10.42 19.33 10.47
CA ALA A 251 11.77 18.88 10.70
C ALA A 251 12.54 19.81 11.66
N LEU A 252 12.49 21.11 11.42
CA LEU A 252 13.14 22.08 12.32
C LEU A 252 12.48 22.08 13.70
N THR A 253 11.16 21.88 13.78
CA THR A 253 10.47 21.78 15.08
C THR A 253 10.96 20.57 15.87
N GLN A 254 11.19 19.43 15.23
CA GLN A 254 11.58 18.20 15.93
C GLN A 254 13.08 18.11 16.22
N PHE A 255 13.91 18.59 15.32
CA PHE A 255 15.34 18.31 15.31
C PHE A 255 16.23 19.58 15.21
N GLY A 256 15.65 20.78 15.08
CA GLY A 256 16.40 22.02 14.94
C GLY A 256 17.24 22.29 16.20
N ASP A 257 18.46 22.81 16.00
CA ASP A 257 19.26 23.35 17.08
C ASP A 257 18.63 24.61 17.64
N GLU A 258 18.33 24.61 18.94
CA GLU A 258 17.55 25.66 19.59
C GLU A 258 18.23 27.02 19.47
N LYS A 259 19.53 27.07 19.72
CA LYS A 259 20.28 28.33 19.64
C LYS A 259 20.33 28.87 18.21
N ALA A 260 20.70 28.01 17.25
CA ALA A 260 20.78 28.41 15.85
C ALA A 260 19.42 28.88 15.28
N VAL A 261 18.31 28.26 15.72
CA VAL A 261 16.96 28.63 15.28
C VAL A 261 16.51 29.95 15.94
N THR A 262 16.71 30.11 17.23
CA THR A 262 16.24 31.30 17.97
C THR A 262 17.04 32.55 17.63
N GLU A 263 18.33 32.42 17.29
CA GLU A 263 19.20 33.53 16.85
C GLU A 263 18.96 33.91 15.38
N ASP A 264 18.23 33.12 14.61
CA ASP A 264 17.90 33.43 13.19
C ASP A 264 16.62 34.27 13.06
N GLU A 265 16.79 35.58 13.21
CA GLU A 265 15.66 36.55 13.10
C GLU A 265 14.90 36.45 11.79
N LYS A 266 15.61 36.19 10.66
CA LYS A 266 14.95 36.06 9.34
C LYS A 266 14.02 34.85 9.29
N LEU A 267 14.50 33.71 9.79
CA LEU A 267 13.70 32.48 9.90
C LEU A 267 12.50 32.69 10.83
N MET A 268 12.73 33.26 12.02
CA MET A 268 11.68 33.49 13.00
C MET A 268 10.58 34.41 12.48
N ASN A 269 10.95 35.51 11.77
CA ASN A 269 10.02 36.43 11.16
C ASN A 269 9.21 35.74 10.05
N ARG A 270 9.88 34.98 9.19
CA ARG A 270 9.22 34.22 8.12
C ARG A 270 8.21 33.20 8.67
N VAL A 271 8.58 32.44 9.68
CA VAL A 271 7.68 31.46 10.30
C VAL A 271 6.49 32.13 10.97
N ASN A 272 6.68 33.31 11.56
CA ASN A 272 5.59 34.10 12.12
C ASN A 272 4.58 34.56 11.04
N GLU A 273 5.05 34.96 9.86
CA GLU A 273 4.20 35.26 8.71
C GLU A 273 3.40 34.02 8.25
N LEU A 274 4.10 32.89 8.12
CA LEU A 274 3.48 31.60 7.75
C LEU A 274 2.41 31.19 8.77
N GLY A 275 2.64 31.40 10.06
CA GLY A 275 1.68 31.14 11.13
C GLY A 275 0.41 32.01 11.08
N LYS A 276 0.48 33.20 10.47
CA LYS A 276 -0.63 34.13 10.24
C LYS A 276 -1.26 33.91 8.85
N GLY A 277 -0.59 33.18 7.95
CA GLY A 277 -1.02 32.96 6.58
C GLY A 277 -2.36 32.26 6.42
N LYS A 278 -2.85 32.20 5.17
CA LYS A 278 -4.15 31.57 4.84
C LYS A 278 -4.07 30.05 4.72
N SER A 279 -2.90 29.50 4.38
CA SER A 279 -2.74 28.07 4.14
C SER A 279 -2.82 27.28 5.43
N ALA A 280 -3.84 26.42 5.57
CA ALA A 280 -4.01 25.54 6.72
C ALA A 280 -2.88 24.51 6.85
N LYS A 281 -2.26 24.11 5.72
CA LYS A 281 -1.16 23.13 5.68
C LYS A 281 0.09 23.66 6.40
N VAL A 282 0.43 24.92 6.19
CA VAL A 282 1.62 25.55 6.77
C VAL A 282 1.34 26.16 8.15
N LYS A 283 0.15 26.71 8.34
CA LYS A 283 -0.24 27.43 9.55
C LYS A 283 -0.11 26.59 10.83
N LYS A 284 -0.52 25.33 10.80
CA LYS A 284 -0.43 24.44 11.98
C LYS A 284 1.02 24.10 12.33
N PRO A 285 1.87 23.63 11.38
CA PRO A 285 3.30 23.45 11.65
C PRO A 285 4.02 24.71 12.10
N ALA A 286 3.72 25.87 11.49
CA ALA A 286 4.34 27.15 11.88
C ALA A 286 4.03 27.52 13.33
N LYS A 287 2.77 27.32 13.76
CA LYS A 287 2.40 27.56 15.17
C LYS A 287 3.11 26.59 16.12
N ALA A 288 3.24 25.33 15.75
CA ALA A 288 3.99 24.35 16.56
C ALA A 288 5.47 24.74 16.70
N PHE A 289 6.08 25.16 15.60
CA PHE A 289 7.45 25.70 15.60
C PHE A 289 7.60 26.90 16.55
N LEU A 290 6.74 27.91 16.40
CA LEU A 290 6.76 29.10 17.24
C LEU A 290 6.51 28.79 18.73
N SER A 291 5.65 27.83 19.02
CA SER A 291 5.39 27.38 20.40
C SER A 291 6.63 26.73 21.02
N ARG A 292 7.44 26.02 20.25
CA ARG A 292 8.67 25.40 20.74
C ARG A 292 9.78 26.42 21.01
N TYR A 293 9.98 27.36 20.09
CA TYR A 293 11.16 28.26 20.11
C TYR A 293 10.87 29.65 20.68
N ARG A 294 9.63 29.96 21.09
CA ARG A 294 9.25 31.22 21.76
C ARG A 294 8.77 31.04 23.22
N SER A 295 8.92 29.85 23.77
CA SER A 295 8.39 29.57 25.12
C SER A 295 9.19 30.24 26.29
N ASP A 296 10.22 31.00 25.98
CA ASP A 296 11.06 31.65 27.03
C ASP A 296 10.70 33.11 27.33
N GLU A 297 9.58 33.63 26.81
CA GLU A 297 9.00 34.90 27.32
C GLU A 297 7.89 34.63 28.35
N LYS A 298 8.25 33.99 29.48
CA LYS A 298 7.45 33.98 30.68
C LYS A 298 8.27 34.38 31.88
#